data_3eb59db6874ee0e1ca49c42c97f4f4fe
#
_entry.id   3eb59db6874ee0e1ca49c42c97f4f4fe
#
_cell.length_a   1.000
_cell.length_b   1.000
_cell.length_c   1.000
_cell.angle_alpha   90.00
_cell.angle_beta   90.00
_cell.angle_gamma   90.00
#
_symmetry.space_group_name_H-M   'P 1'
#
loop_
_entity.id
_entity.type
_entity.pdbx_description
1 polymer ?
#
loop_
_entity_poly.entity_id
_entity_poly.type
_entity_poly.pdbx_seq_one_letter_code
_entity_poly.pdbx_strand_id
1 'polypeptide(L)'
;MSKKFEDFNNPREKALQGMKDSIPASQWEENLQFLKKLRNKIAQLPVSKHPAIEILNNGYLDKQTLTRIHLEYRHAIVQIFTDALLKAQFLTKQLEPKLHSGAKMFPRVLLSLNILDEFGFRPGLDKDNYYLGNPEYAHYPLYEDLLNDYGLTEADRRNYKPSKIADQVRTFLEASYDSYINVVALLAVAEEEVI
;
A
#
# COMPACT_ATOMS: atom_id res chain seq x y z
N MET A 1 14.64 7.81 -31.94
CA MET A 1 15.38 8.69 -30.98
C MET A 1 16.02 7.80 -29.93
N SER A 2 17.33 7.84 -29.80
CA SER A 2 18.06 7.15 -28.73
C SER A 2 17.79 7.92 -27.42
N LYS A 3 17.15 7.28 -26.44
CA LYS A 3 16.97 7.88 -25.11
C LYS A 3 18.32 7.95 -24.42
N LYS A 4 18.68 9.11 -23.90
CA LYS A 4 19.93 9.31 -23.15
C LYS A 4 19.81 8.64 -21.77
N PHE A 5 20.93 8.18 -21.21
CA PHE A 5 20.96 7.56 -19.88
C PHE A 5 20.43 8.49 -18.78
N GLU A 6 20.61 9.80 -18.92
CA GLU A 6 20.06 10.84 -18.04
C GLU A 6 18.52 10.89 -17.98
N ASP A 7 17.83 10.32 -18.99
CA ASP A 7 16.37 10.24 -19.01
C ASP A 7 15.80 9.22 -18.02
N PHE A 8 16.63 8.39 -17.40
CA PHE A 8 16.22 7.35 -16.45
C PHE A 8 16.26 7.79 -14.98
N ASN A 9 16.59 9.06 -14.71
CA ASN A 9 16.59 9.61 -13.35
C ASN A 9 15.18 9.95 -12.87
N ASN A 10 14.97 9.92 -11.54
CA ASN A 10 13.74 10.33 -10.86
C ASN A 10 12.46 9.68 -11.42
N PRO A 11 12.32 8.36 -11.36
CA PRO A 11 11.15 7.67 -11.92
C PRO A 11 9.82 8.16 -11.31
N ARG A 12 9.81 8.55 -10.03
CA ARG A 12 8.63 9.12 -9.37
C ARG A 12 8.21 10.44 -9.98
N GLU A 13 9.13 11.36 -10.16
CA GLU A 13 8.84 12.68 -10.76
C GLU A 13 8.40 12.55 -12.22
N LYS A 14 9.04 11.68 -12.98
CA LYS A 14 8.66 11.39 -14.37
C LYS A 14 7.26 10.81 -14.49
N ALA A 15 6.92 9.91 -13.59
CA ALA A 15 5.56 9.32 -13.55
C ALA A 15 4.50 10.37 -13.16
N LEU A 16 4.76 11.18 -12.14
CA LEU A 16 3.87 12.27 -11.73
C LEU A 16 3.67 13.29 -12.85
N GLN A 17 4.76 13.70 -13.52
CA GLN A 17 4.65 14.61 -14.65
C GLN A 17 3.83 14.01 -15.80
N GLY A 18 4.07 12.73 -16.13
CA GLY A 18 3.28 12.04 -17.15
C GLY A 18 1.80 11.91 -16.80
N MET A 19 1.46 11.69 -15.53
CA MET A 19 0.07 11.72 -15.08
C MET A 19 -0.55 13.11 -15.23
N LYS A 20 0.18 14.17 -14.84
CA LYS A 20 -0.24 15.55 -14.98
C LYS A 20 -0.50 15.92 -16.43
N ASP A 21 0.38 15.51 -17.34
CA ASP A 21 0.29 15.80 -18.76
C ASP A 21 -0.81 14.97 -19.47
N SER A 22 -1.36 13.95 -18.80
CA SER A 22 -2.39 13.05 -19.34
C SER A 22 -3.81 13.62 -19.24
N ILE A 23 -4.01 14.73 -18.51
CA ILE A 23 -5.31 15.37 -18.30
C ILE A 23 -5.19 16.89 -18.44
N PRO A 24 -6.28 17.63 -18.68
CA PRO A 24 -6.26 19.09 -18.68
C PRO A 24 -5.73 19.67 -17.36
N ALA A 25 -4.97 20.76 -17.45
CA ALA A 25 -4.38 21.40 -16.27
C ALA A 25 -5.43 21.82 -15.22
N SER A 26 -6.61 22.29 -15.67
CA SER A 26 -7.72 22.62 -14.77
C SER A 26 -8.21 21.40 -14.00
N GLN A 27 -8.34 20.24 -14.67
CA GLN A 27 -8.75 19.00 -14.01
C GLN A 27 -7.71 18.48 -13.04
N TRP A 28 -6.41 18.64 -13.35
CA TRP A 28 -5.34 18.32 -12.42
C TRP A 28 -5.46 19.13 -11.13
N GLU A 29 -5.68 20.45 -11.26
CA GLU A 29 -5.84 21.33 -10.10
C GLU A 29 -7.11 21.00 -9.29
N GLU A 30 -8.24 20.73 -9.94
CA GLU A 30 -9.46 20.25 -9.28
C GLU A 30 -9.22 18.94 -8.48
N ASN A 31 -8.49 17.99 -9.07
CA ASN A 31 -8.13 16.75 -8.39
C ASN A 31 -7.25 17.01 -7.16
N LEU A 32 -6.27 17.90 -7.25
CA LEU A 32 -5.43 18.28 -6.09
C LEU A 32 -6.27 18.91 -4.96
N GLN A 33 -7.22 19.78 -5.30
CA GLN A 33 -8.13 20.37 -4.32
C GLN A 33 -9.05 19.31 -3.69
N PHE A 34 -9.52 18.35 -4.48
CA PHE A 34 -10.30 17.22 -3.97
C PHE A 34 -9.49 16.37 -3.00
N LEU A 35 -8.25 16.01 -3.35
CA LEU A 35 -7.36 15.22 -2.47
C LEU A 35 -7.08 15.96 -1.16
N LYS A 36 -6.82 17.27 -1.21
CA LYS A 36 -6.63 18.08 0.00
C LYS A 36 -7.87 18.05 0.91
N LYS A 37 -9.07 18.17 0.34
CA LYS A 37 -10.32 18.06 1.11
C LYS A 37 -10.51 16.68 1.71
N LEU A 38 -10.16 15.62 0.95
CA LEU A 38 -10.26 14.23 1.39
C LEU A 38 -9.32 13.97 2.58
N ARG A 39 -8.04 14.37 2.48
CA ARG A 39 -7.07 14.26 3.58
C ARG A 39 -7.54 14.98 4.85
N ASN A 40 -8.02 16.20 4.71
CA ASN A 40 -8.59 16.94 5.84
C ASN A 40 -9.78 16.22 6.47
N LYS A 41 -10.63 15.57 5.65
CA LYS A 41 -11.76 14.79 6.15
C LYS A 41 -11.31 13.54 6.88
N ILE A 42 -10.32 12.81 6.36
CA ILE A 42 -9.72 11.63 7.01
C ILE A 42 -9.15 12.01 8.38
N ALA A 43 -8.32 13.07 8.44
CA ALA A 43 -7.73 13.55 9.70
C ALA A 43 -8.76 14.01 10.76
N GLN A 44 -10.00 14.23 10.36
CA GLN A 44 -11.11 14.60 11.26
C GLN A 44 -11.96 13.39 11.68
N LEU A 45 -11.71 12.20 11.13
CA LEU A 45 -12.45 11.01 11.51
C LEU A 45 -12.21 10.67 13.00
N PRO A 46 -13.24 10.20 13.71
CA PRO A 46 -13.07 9.79 15.11
C PRO A 46 -11.98 8.73 15.31
N VAL A 47 -11.74 7.87 14.31
CA VAL A 47 -10.71 6.84 14.37
C VAL A 47 -9.31 7.41 14.47
N SER A 48 -9.01 8.51 13.78
CA SER A 48 -7.68 9.18 13.81
C SER A 48 -7.33 9.74 15.22
N LYS A 49 -8.31 9.83 16.12
CA LYS A 49 -8.17 10.30 17.51
C LYS A 49 -8.68 9.28 18.51
N HIS A 50 -8.76 8.01 18.10
CA HIS A 50 -9.32 7.00 18.97
C HIS A 50 -8.39 6.71 20.15
N PRO A 51 -8.90 6.60 21.39
CA PRO A 51 -8.08 6.36 22.59
C PRO A 51 -7.19 5.11 22.50
N ALA A 52 -7.54 4.14 21.68
CA ALA A 52 -6.72 2.96 21.44
C ALA A 52 -5.32 3.31 20.89
N ILE A 53 -5.21 4.38 20.08
CA ILE A 53 -3.91 4.86 19.54
C ILE A 53 -3.00 5.30 20.69
N GLU A 54 -3.54 6.06 21.64
CA GLU A 54 -2.79 6.49 22.80
C GLU A 54 -2.37 5.30 23.69
N ILE A 55 -3.28 4.34 23.90
CA ILE A 55 -3.01 3.12 24.66
C ILE A 55 -1.87 2.30 24.01
N LEU A 56 -1.88 2.16 22.68
CA LEU A 56 -0.84 1.48 21.92
C LEU A 56 0.50 2.22 22.02
N ASN A 57 0.51 3.53 21.82
CA ASN A 57 1.71 4.37 21.85
C ASN A 57 2.38 4.39 23.24
N ASN A 58 1.59 4.31 24.30
CA ASN A 58 2.09 4.32 25.68
C ASN A 58 2.52 2.93 26.19
N GLY A 59 2.36 1.89 25.41
CA GLY A 59 2.77 0.54 25.77
C GLY A 59 2.00 -0.07 26.95
N TYR A 60 0.75 0.34 27.18
CA TYR A 60 -0.08 -0.12 28.30
C TYR A 60 -0.73 -1.49 28.08
N LEU A 61 -0.56 -2.08 26.90
CA LEU A 61 -1.14 -3.38 26.60
C LEU A 61 -0.22 -4.53 27.04
N ASP A 62 -0.83 -5.55 27.62
CA ASP A 62 -0.13 -6.79 27.89
C ASP A 62 0.22 -7.56 26.60
N LYS A 63 1.19 -8.47 26.71
CA LYS A 63 1.68 -9.27 25.58
C LYS A 63 0.55 -10.07 24.90
N GLN A 64 -0.41 -10.60 25.65
CA GLN A 64 -1.49 -11.41 25.08
C GLN A 64 -2.41 -10.56 24.21
N THR A 65 -2.76 -9.36 24.68
CA THR A 65 -3.59 -8.40 23.95
C THR A 65 -2.88 -7.93 22.70
N LEU A 66 -1.58 -7.58 22.78
CA LEU A 66 -0.78 -7.19 21.61
C LEU A 66 -0.67 -8.33 20.59
N THR A 67 -0.42 -9.56 21.04
CA THR A 67 -0.36 -10.73 20.17
C THR A 67 -1.69 -10.90 19.39
N ARG A 68 -2.80 -10.74 20.09
CA ARG A 68 -4.11 -10.81 19.42
C ARG A 68 -4.32 -9.70 18.40
N ILE A 69 -3.96 -8.47 18.73
CA ILE A 69 -4.04 -7.33 17.79
C ILE A 69 -3.22 -7.63 16.54
N HIS A 70 -1.98 -8.11 16.69
CA HIS A 70 -1.14 -8.46 15.55
C HIS A 70 -1.72 -9.60 14.71
N LEU A 71 -2.32 -10.61 15.29
CA LEU A 71 -2.96 -11.69 14.53
C LEU A 71 -4.20 -11.22 13.77
N GLU A 72 -5.01 -10.34 14.36
CA GLU A 72 -6.16 -9.70 13.70
C GLU A 72 -5.70 -8.83 12.52
N TYR A 73 -4.68 -7.99 12.73
CA TYR A 73 -4.11 -7.12 11.71
C TYR A 73 -3.44 -7.93 10.58
N ARG A 74 -2.70 -9.00 10.92
CA ARG A 74 -2.17 -9.94 9.95
C ARG A 74 -3.24 -10.45 9.00
N HIS A 75 -4.35 -10.92 9.55
CA HIS A 75 -5.47 -11.46 8.76
C HIS A 75 -6.17 -10.39 7.93
N ALA A 76 -6.47 -9.25 8.55
CA ALA A 76 -7.28 -8.21 7.91
C ALA A 76 -6.52 -7.41 6.84
N ILE A 77 -5.21 -7.22 7.01
CA ILE A 77 -4.41 -6.28 6.20
C ILE A 77 -3.17 -6.96 5.60
N VAL A 78 -2.25 -7.48 6.44
CA VAL A 78 -0.91 -7.86 5.98
C VAL A 78 -0.95 -8.91 4.88
N GLN A 79 -1.80 -9.93 5.01
CA GLN A 79 -1.93 -11.02 4.06
C GLN A 79 -2.46 -10.60 2.68
N ILE A 80 -3.15 -9.46 2.59
CA ILE A 80 -3.81 -9.02 1.35
C ILE A 80 -3.26 -7.71 0.80
N PHE A 81 -2.32 -7.06 1.49
CA PHE A 81 -1.83 -5.73 1.11
C PHE A 81 -1.13 -5.74 -0.25
N THR A 82 -0.20 -6.68 -0.45
CA THR A 82 0.49 -6.83 -1.74
C THR A 82 -0.47 -7.26 -2.86
N ASP A 83 -1.50 -8.06 -2.56
CA ASP A 83 -2.54 -8.41 -3.53
C ASP A 83 -3.30 -7.17 -3.99
N ALA A 84 -3.61 -6.24 -3.08
CA ALA A 84 -4.25 -4.97 -3.41
C ALA A 84 -3.38 -4.12 -4.34
N LEU A 85 -2.06 -4.02 -4.08
CA LEU A 85 -1.10 -3.30 -4.93
C LEU A 85 -1.01 -3.90 -6.34
N LEU A 86 -0.89 -5.23 -6.45
CA LEU A 86 -0.85 -5.93 -7.73
C LEU A 86 -2.18 -5.77 -8.49
N LYS A 87 -3.29 -5.80 -7.77
CA LYS A 87 -4.62 -5.56 -8.35
C LYS A 87 -4.77 -4.14 -8.86
N ALA A 88 -4.35 -3.14 -8.07
CA ALA A 88 -4.32 -1.75 -8.48
C ALA A 88 -3.49 -1.57 -9.76
N GLN A 89 -2.30 -2.17 -9.81
CA GLN A 89 -1.43 -2.13 -10.98
C GLN A 89 -2.09 -2.74 -12.23
N PHE A 90 -2.72 -3.90 -12.09
CA PHE A 90 -3.46 -4.55 -13.18
C PHE A 90 -4.64 -3.70 -13.66
N LEU A 91 -5.39 -3.10 -12.73
CA LEU A 91 -6.61 -2.34 -13.03
C LEU A 91 -6.33 -0.96 -13.63
N THR A 92 -5.10 -0.48 -13.69
CA THR A 92 -4.75 0.75 -14.45
C THR A 92 -5.20 0.70 -15.91
N LYS A 93 -5.47 -0.51 -16.45
CA LYS A 93 -6.07 -0.69 -17.76
C LYS A 93 -7.41 0.05 -17.92
N GLN A 94 -8.14 0.29 -16.83
CA GLN A 94 -9.42 1.03 -16.82
C GLN A 94 -9.24 2.52 -17.12
N LEU A 95 -8.01 3.04 -17.07
CA LEU A 95 -7.71 4.44 -17.37
C LEU A 95 -7.59 4.71 -18.89
N GLU A 96 -7.11 3.74 -19.68
CA GLU A 96 -6.86 3.95 -21.11
C GLU A 96 -8.09 4.38 -21.94
N PRO A 97 -9.30 3.87 -21.69
CA PRO A 97 -10.47 4.37 -22.43
C PRO A 97 -10.75 5.87 -22.22
N LYS A 98 -10.22 6.46 -21.15
CA LYS A 98 -10.43 7.87 -20.78
C LYS A 98 -9.20 8.75 -21.03
N LEU A 99 -8.03 8.15 -21.17
CA LEU A 99 -6.74 8.81 -21.33
C LEU A 99 -6.11 8.39 -22.67
N HIS A 100 -5.05 9.08 -23.08
CA HIS A 100 -4.30 8.69 -24.27
C HIS A 100 -3.63 7.30 -24.10
N SER A 101 -3.33 6.65 -25.22
CA SER A 101 -2.67 5.34 -25.24
C SER A 101 -1.33 5.39 -24.49
N GLY A 102 -1.11 4.43 -23.60
CA GLY A 102 0.10 4.34 -22.79
C GLY A 102 0.06 5.12 -21.48
N ALA A 103 -0.91 6.02 -21.24
CA ALA A 103 -1.01 6.80 -20.00
C ALA A 103 -1.10 5.94 -18.74
N LYS A 104 -1.63 4.72 -18.84
CA LYS A 104 -1.67 3.75 -17.72
C LYS A 104 -0.28 3.40 -17.17
N MET A 105 0.79 3.64 -17.94
CA MET A 105 2.16 3.31 -17.49
C MET A 105 2.64 4.24 -16.40
N PHE A 106 2.15 5.47 -16.33
CA PHE A 106 2.57 6.42 -15.29
C PHE A 106 2.15 5.97 -13.88
N PRO A 107 0.87 5.69 -13.59
CA PRO A 107 0.49 5.14 -12.31
C PRO A 107 1.09 3.75 -12.05
N ARG A 108 1.34 2.93 -13.09
CA ARG A 108 2.04 1.65 -12.90
C ARG A 108 3.46 1.82 -12.38
N VAL A 109 4.19 2.82 -12.84
CA VAL A 109 5.55 3.10 -12.34
C VAL A 109 5.49 3.46 -10.85
N LEU A 110 4.54 4.31 -10.43
CA LEU A 110 4.37 4.67 -9.01
C LEU A 110 4.02 3.45 -8.15
N LEU A 111 3.04 2.65 -8.58
CA LEU A 111 2.67 1.42 -7.89
C LEU A 111 3.82 0.40 -7.86
N SER A 112 4.65 0.34 -8.93
CA SER A 112 5.83 -0.53 -8.96
C SER A 112 6.87 -0.14 -7.94
N LEU A 113 7.05 1.16 -7.66
CA LEU A 113 7.99 1.61 -6.62
C LEU A 113 7.54 1.13 -5.24
N ASN A 114 6.24 1.18 -4.95
CA ASN A 114 5.68 0.64 -3.71
C ASN A 114 5.80 -0.91 -3.67
N ILE A 115 5.42 -1.59 -4.75
CA ILE A 115 5.54 -3.05 -4.86
C ILE A 115 6.98 -3.53 -4.65
N LEU A 116 7.96 -2.83 -5.19
CA LEU A 116 9.37 -3.18 -5.00
C LEU A 116 9.77 -3.10 -3.53
N ASP A 117 9.36 -2.07 -2.83
CA ASP A 117 9.59 -1.90 -1.39
C ASP A 117 8.92 -3.03 -0.59
N GLU A 118 7.64 -3.30 -0.84
CA GLU A 118 6.88 -4.38 -0.23
C GLU A 118 7.51 -5.78 -0.44
N PHE A 119 8.20 -5.98 -1.56
CA PHE A 119 8.87 -7.24 -1.89
C PHE A 119 10.32 -7.33 -1.41
N GLY A 120 10.78 -6.36 -0.63
CA GLY A 120 12.12 -6.36 -0.04
C GLY A 120 13.21 -5.94 -1.02
N PHE A 121 12.86 -5.21 -2.09
CA PHE A 121 13.84 -4.57 -2.95
C PHE A 121 14.35 -3.26 -2.36
N ARG A 122 15.58 -2.90 -2.72
CA ARG A 122 16.21 -1.64 -2.33
C ARG A 122 16.69 -0.88 -3.56
N PRO A 123 16.80 0.45 -3.49
CA PRO A 123 17.39 1.22 -4.58
C PRO A 123 18.82 0.77 -4.88
N GLY A 124 19.10 0.58 -6.17
CA GLY A 124 20.44 0.22 -6.66
C GLY A 124 20.46 -1.08 -7.44
N LEU A 125 21.63 -1.37 -7.98
CA LEU A 125 21.92 -2.60 -8.73
C LEU A 125 23.14 -3.26 -8.09
N ASP A 126 23.21 -4.57 -8.18
CA ASP A 126 24.40 -5.34 -7.80
C ASP A 126 25.48 -5.27 -8.91
N LYS A 127 26.59 -5.98 -8.69
CA LYS A 127 27.73 -6.04 -9.63
C LYS A 127 27.37 -6.64 -11.01
N ASP A 128 26.27 -7.39 -11.09
CA ASP A 128 25.79 -8.07 -12.29
C ASP A 128 24.61 -7.31 -12.94
N ASN A 129 24.33 -6.07 -12.48
CA ASN A 129 23.24 -5.20 -12.92
C ASN A 129 21.82 -5.72 -12.62
N TYR A 130 21.65 -6.57 -11.61
CA TYR A 130 20.33 -6.94 -11.07
C TYR A 130 19.93 -5.99 -9.95
N TYR A 131 18.62 -5.79 -9.77
CA TYR A 131 18.08 -5.04 -8.64
C TYR A 131 18.50 -5.67 -7.31
N LEU A 132 18.93 -4.83 -6.38
CA LEU A 132 19.18 -5.26 -5.00
C LEU A 132 17.86 -5.65 -4.34
N GLY A 133 17.80 -6.84 -3.76
CA GLY A 133 16.60 -7.28 -3.06
C GLY A 133 16.81 -8.64 -2.38
N ASN A 134 16.01 -8.86 -1.34
CA ASN A 134 15.92 -10.14 -0.67
C ASN A 134 14.46 -10.36 -0.23
N PRO A 135 13.78 -11.43 -0.71
CA PRO A 135 12.40 -11.70 -0.36
C PRO A 135 12.16 -11.94 1.14
N GLU A 136 13.19 -12.31 1.91
CA GLU A 136 13.10 -12.41 3.37
C GLU A 136 12.89 -11.03 4.03
N TYR A 137 13.26 -9.94 3.34
CA TYR A 137 13.04 -8.56 3.78
C TYR A 137 11.77 -7.93 3.18
N ALA A 138 10.94 -8.72 2.51
CA ALA A 138 9.60 -8.29 2.15
C ALA A 138 8.77 -8.04 3.42
N HIS A 139 7.85 -7.06 3.37
CA HIS A 139 7.11 -6.65 4.57
C HIS A 139 6.31 -7.78 5.20
N TYR A 140 5.72 -8.68 4.41
CA TYR A 140 4.98 -9.80 4.96
C TYR A 140 5.87 -10.81 5.72
N PRO A 141 7.00 -11.33 5.17
CA PRO A 141 7.98 -12.12 5.95
C PRO A 141 8.47 -11.42 7.22
N LEU A 142 8.83 -10.13 7.16
CA LEU A 142 9.24 -9.37 8.34
C LEU A 142 8.13 -9.30 9.40
N TYR A 143 6.87 -9.21 8.96
CA TYR A 143 5.75 -9.27 9.89
C TYR A 143 5.59 -10.65 10.54
N GLU A 144 5.84 -11.73 9.81
CA GLU A 144 5.87 -13.09 10.37
C GLU A 144 7.01 -13.25 11.39
N ASP A 145 8.17 -12.63 11.17
CA ASP A 145 9.28 -12.62 12.12
C ASP A 145 8.91 -11.88 13.41
N LEU A 146 8.21 -10.75 13.31
CA LEU A 146 7.65 -10.08 14.48
C LEU A 146 6.78 -11.03 15.32
N LEU A 147 5.96 -11.85 14.66
CA LEU A 147 5.12 -12.83 15.37
C LEU A 147 5.94 -13.95 16.02
N ASN A 148 7.11 -14.31 15.45
CA ASN A 148 8.06 -15.22 16.11
C ASN A 148 8.56 -14.63 17.42
N ASP A 149 8.86 -13.33 17.49
CA ASP A 149 9.30 -12.63 18.72
C ASP A 149 8.22 -12.63 19.80
N TYR A 150 6.95 -12.68 19.40
CA TYR A 150 5.83 -12.91 20.32
C TYR A 150 5.73 -14.36 20.80
N GLY A 151 6.54 -15.28 20.26
CA GLY A 151 6.56 -16.70 20.60
C GLY A 151 5.49 -17.53 19.90
N LEU A 152 4.91 -17.02 18.82
CA LEU A 152 3.93 -17.75 18.03
C LEU A 152 4.61 -18.71 17.05
N THR A 153 4.16 -19.95 17.06
CA THR A 153 4.58 -20.95 16.07
C THR A 153 3.79 -20.79 14.77
N GLU A 154 4.29 -21.40 13.70
CA GLU A 154 3.56 -21.50 12.43
C GLU A 154 2.19 -22.18 12.61
N ALA A 155 2.11 -23.19 13.50
CA ALA A 155 0.85 -23.87 13.81
C ALA A 155 -0.14 -22.94 14.50
N ASP A 156 0.29 -22.08 15.41
CA ASP A 156 -0.56 -21.10 16.08
C ASP A 156 -1.15 -20.12 15.07
N ARG A 157 -0.31 -19.60 14.17
CA ARG A 157 -0.74 -18.67 13.12
C ARG A 157 -1.70 -19.30 12.12
N ARG A 158 -1.44 -20.55 11.70
CA ARG A 158 -2.29 -21.28 10.75
C ARG A 158 -3.65 -21.64 11.33
N ASN A 159 -3.70 -21.96 12.62
CA ASN A 159 -4.92 -22.35 13.32
C ASN A 159 -5.67 -21.17 13.94
N TYR A 160 -5.11 -19.97 13.86
CA TYR A 160 -5.77 -18.78 14.39
C TYR A 160 -7.10 -18.54 13.70
N LYS A 161 -8.11 -18.28 14.52
CA LYS A 161 -9.46 -17.92 14.04
C LYS A 161 -9.66 -16.43 14.28
N PRO A 162 -9.66 -15.63 13.22
CA PRO A 162 -9.86 -14.19 13.35
C PRO A 162 -11.26 -13.88 13.88
N SER A 163 -11.40 -12.69 14.44
CA SER A 163 -12.69 -12.19 14.86
C SER A 163 -13.60 -11.90 13.65
N LYS A 164 -14.89 -11.89 13.88
CA LYS A 164 -15.87 -11.48 12.86
C LYS A 164 -15.57 -10.08 12.30
N ILE A 165 -15.02 -9.19 13.12
CA ILE A 165 -14.66 -7.82 12.70
C ILE A 165 -13.50 -7.88 11.72
N ALA A 166 -12.43 -8.62 12.01
CA ALA A 166 -11.29 -8.76 11.10
C ALA A 166 -11.69 -9.38 9.75
N ASP A 167 -12.56 -10.42 9.78
CA ASP A 167 -13.14 -11.00 8.56
C ASP A 167 -13.95 -9.98 7.75
N GLN A 168 -14.75 -9.16 8.41
CA GLN A 168 -15.54 -8.11 7.75
C GLN A 168 -14.65 -7.03 7.13
N VAL A 169 -13.59 -6.62 7.83
CA VAL A 169 -12.61 -5.67 7.29
C VAL A 169 -11.94 -6.25 6.06
N ARG A 170 -11.41 -7.47 6.14
CA ARG A 170 -10.81 -8.16 4.99
C ARG A 170 -11.76 -8.25 3.80
N THR A 171 -12.98 -8.72 4.02
CA THR A 171 -14.01 -8.83 2.97
C THR A 171 -14.31 -7.48 2.32
N PHE A 172 -14.42 -6.42 3.12
CA PHE A 172 -14.64 -5.06 2.61
C PHE A 172 -13.47 -4.57 1.74
N LEU A 173 -12.24 -4.82 2.17
CA LEU A 173 -11.04 -4.44 1.40
C LEU A 173 -10.95 -5.22 0.09
N GLU A 174 -11.11 -6.53 0.12
CA GLU A 174 -11.08 -7.40 -1.07
C GLU A 174 -12.22 -7.07 -2.06
N ALA A 175 -13.38 -6.61 -1.59
CA ALA A 175 -14.48 -6.15 -2.46
C ALA A 175 -14.12 -4.92 -3.32
N SER A 176 -13.05 -4.19 -2.96
CA SER A 176 -12.56 -3.06 -3.77
C SER A 176 -11.78 -3.49 -5.01
N TYR A 177 -11.36 -4.77 -5.11
CA TYR A 177 -10.42 -5.24 -6.12
C TYR A 177 -10.95 -5.27 -7.56
N ASP A 178 -12.20 -4.97 -7.79
CA ASP A 178 -12.80 -4.90 -9.13
C ASP A 178 -12.72 -3.51 -9.77
N SER A 179 -12.40 -2.47 -8.99
CA SER A 179 -12.35 -1.08 -9.43
C SER A 179 -11.00 -0.44 -9.12
N TYR A 180 -10.34 0.13 -10.14
CA TYR A 180 -9.08 0.87 -9.96
C TYR A 180 -9.24 1.99 -8.92
N ILE A 181 -10.30 2.79 -9.03
CA ILE A 181 -10.54 3.92 -8.11
C ILE A 181 -10.69 3.42 -6.68
N ASN A 182 -11.46 2.34 -6.48
CA ASN A 182 -11.73 1.83 -5.15
C ASN A 182 -10.47 1.27 -4.48
N VAL A 183 -9.73 0.41 -5.18
CA VAL A 183 -8.52 -0.19 -4.61
C VAL A 183 -7.43 0.85 -4.35
N VAL A 184 -7.25 1.85 -5.24
CA VAL A 184 -6.28 2.93 -5.02
C VAL A 184 -6.71 3.85 -3.88
N ALA A 185 -8.01 4.14 -3.74
CA ALA A 185 -8.51 4.94 -2.63
C ALA A 185 -8.27 4.24 -1.28
N LEU A 186 -8.51 2.93 -1.20
CA LEU A 186 -8.24 2.15 0.01
C LEU A 186 -6.75 2.09 0.35
N LEU A 187 -5.89 1.84 -0.65
CA LEU A 187 -4.44 1.90 -0.45
C LEU A 187 -3.99 3.28 0.06
N ALA A 188 -4.50 4.36 -0.54
CA ALA A 188 -4.16 5.72 -0.11
C ALA A 188 -4.62 6.02 1.33
N VAL A 189 -5.77 5.51 1.76
CA VAL A 189 -6.23 5.65 3.15
C VAL A 189 -5.37 4.82 4.09
N ALA A 190 -5.04 3.59 3.73
CA ALA A 190 -4.19 2.73 4.55
C ALA A 190 -2.81 3.36 4.78
N GLU A 191 -2.18 3.90 3.73
CA GLU A 191 -0.89 4.59 3.82
C GLU A 191 -0.95 5.89 4.64
N GLU A 192 -2.07 6.63 4.61
CA GLU A 192 -2.23 7.88 5.38
C GLU A 192 -2.50 7.63 6.87
N GLU A 193 -3.13 6.49 7.25
CA GLU A 193 -3.52 6.19 8.63
C GLU A 193 -2.48 5.35 9.39
N VAL A 194 -1.56 4.69 8.68
CA VAL A 194 -0.55 3.79 9.29
C VAL A 194 0.78 4.50 9.56
N ILE A 195 0.98 5.69 8.99
CA ILE A 195 2.14 6.54 9.24
C ILE A 195 1.83 7.47 10.42
#